data_916cf7c3f64a7fc277283e8089d1dede
#
_entry.id   916cf7c3f64a7fc277283e8089d1dede
#
_cell.length_a   1.000
_cell.length_b   1.000
_cell.length_c   1.000
_cell.angle_alpha   90.00
_cell.angle_beta   90.00
_cell.angle_gamma   90.00
#
_symmetry.space_group_name_H-M   'P 1'
#
loop_
_entity.id
_entity.type
_entity.pdbx_description
1 polymer ?
#
loop_
_entity_poly.entity_id
_entity_poly.type
_entity_poly.pdbx_seq_one_letter_code
_entity_poly.pdbx_strand_id
1 'polypeptide(L)'
;MTGPWTDWDHVLKVDPDKDLVDGETFSNVCQTGTDAIEIGGTLDITTDKMQRVVDACSRYDVPLYQEPSNPGVVIESDRLDGYLVPTVFNADSSFWVTGAHKEWVRIDGPLDWDRTTTEAYIVLNPEASVAELTEADTEQAADDVASFAAVAERMFGQEIIYIEYSGTFGD
;
A
#
# COMPACT_ATOMS: atom_id res chain seq x y z
N MET A 1 -10.17 17.09 -5.75
CA MET A 1 -10.47 16.24 -6.93
C MET A 1 -10.40 14.82 -6.42
N THR A 2 -11.40 14.00 -6.65
CA THR A 2 -11.36 12.57 -6.32
C THR A 2 -10.38 11.87 -7.25
N GLY A 3 -9.59 10.94 -6.70
CA GLY A 3 -8.61 10.20 -7.48
C GLY A 3 -9.24 9.08 -8.32
N PRO A 4 -8.44 8.41 -9.17
CA PRO A 4 -8.93 7.36 -10.07
C PRO A 4 -9.50 6.13 -9.32
N TRP A 5 -9.10 5.93 -8.08
CA TRP A 5 -9.54 4.83 -7.22
C TRP A 5 -11.06 4.81 -6.96
N THR A 6 -11.76 5.92 -7.17
CA THR A 6 -13.23 5.95 -7.02
C THR A 6 -13.98 5.15 -8.08
N ASP A 7 -13.31 4.85 -9.18
CA ASP A 7 -13.86 4.09 -10.30
C ASP A 7 -13.31 2.64 -10.36
N TRP A 8 -12.45 2.25 -9.41
CA TRP A 8 -11.89 0.90 -9.35
C TRP A 8 -12.82 -0.07 -8.64
N ASP A 9 -13.01 -1.23 -9.25
CA ASP A 9 -13.70 -2.37 -8.66
C ASP A 9 -12.73 -3.42 -8.11
N HIS A 10 -11.51 -3.46 -8.65
CA HIS A 10 -10.54 -4.49 -8.31
C HIS A 10 -9.10 -4.02 -8.47
N VAL A 11 -8.31 -4.18 -7.42
CA VAL A 11 -6.86 -3.90 -7.40
C VAL A 11 -6.11 -5.17 -7.01
N LEU A 12 -5.06 -5.50 -7.75
CA LEU A 12 -4.15 -6.58 -7.39
C LEU A 12 -2.93 -6.03 -6.66
N LYS A 13 -2.68 -6.54 -5.46
CA LYS A 13 -1.47 -6.25 -4.71
C LYS A 13 -0.38 -7.26 -5.05
N VAL A 14 0.80 -6.76 -5.41
CA VAL A 14 1.98 -7.57 -5.75
C VAL A 14 3.07 -7.29 -4.71
N ASP A 15 3.43 -8.31 -3.96
CA ASP A 15 4.52 -8.25 -3.00
C ASP A 15 5.86 -8.55 -3.69
N PRO A 16 6.79 -7.56 -3.74
CA PRO A 16 8.07 -7.72 -4.45
C PRO A 16 9.02 -8.76 -3.83
N ASP A 17 8.80 -9.15 -2.57
CA ASP A 17 9.60 -10.18 -1.90
C ASP A 17 9.14 -11.59 -2.26
N LYS A 18 7.88 -11.75 -2.64
CA LYS A 18 7.34 -13.06 -2.99
C LYS A 18 7.73 -13.46 -4.39
N ASP A 19 8.28 -14.66 -4.50
CA ASP A 19 8.54 -15.27 -5.81
C ASP A 19 7.20 -15.58 -6.48
N LEU A 20 6.88 -14.75 -7.45
CA LEU A 20 5.90 -15.14 -8.44
C LEU A 20 6.50 -16.30 -9.23
N VAL A 21 5.84 -17.44 -9.19
CA VAL A 21 6.34 -18.81 -9.42
C VAL A 21 6.96 -19.04 -10.82
N ASP A 22 6.80 -18.11 -11.74
CA ASP A 22 7.46 -18.13 -13.06
C ASP A 22 7.53 -16.71 -13.66
N GLY A 23 8.43 -16.51 -14.61
CA GLY A 23 8.58 -15.22 -15.31
C GLY A 23 7.35 -14.80 -16.13
N GLU A 24 6.33 -15.65 -16.26
CA GLU A 24 5.08 -15.38 -16.94
C GLU A 24 3.99 -14.86 -15.98
N THR A 25 4.19 -14.98 -14.68
CA THR A 25 3.16 -14.63 -13.67
C THR A 25 2.83 -13.14 -13.67
N PHE A 26 3.81 -12.25 -13.90
CA PHE A 26 3.54 -10.83 -14.07
C PHE A 26 2.63 -10.55 -15.28
N SER A 27 2.84 -11.28 -16.39
CA SER A 27 1.95 -11.22 -17.54
C SER A 27 0.51 -11.57 -17.17
N ASN A 28 0.34 -12.66 -16.42
CA ASN A 28 -0.98 -13.11 -16.00
C ASN A 28 -1.65 -12.10 -15.05
N VAL A 29 -0.92 -11.59 -14.06
CA VAL A 29 -1.41 -10.57 -13.12
C VAL A 29 -1.84 -9.29 -13.87
N CYS A 30 -1.02 -8.78 -14.78
CA CYS A 30 -1.29 -7.56 -15.52
C CYS A 30 -2.44 -7.70 -16.55
N GLN A 31 -2.84 -8.92 -16.92
CA GLN A 31 -3.86 -9.18 -17.93
C GLN A 31 -5.18 -9.75 -17.35
N THR A 32 -5.35 -9.69 -16.03
CA THR A 32 -6.57 -10.16 -15.35
C THR A 32 -7.78 -9.26 -15.60
N GLY A 33 -7.58 -8.03 -16.06
CA GLY A 33 -8.59 -6.99 -16.11
C GLY A 33 -8.73 -6.23 -14.80
N THR A 34 -7.69 -6.28 -13.94
CA THR A 34 -7.60 -5.43 -12.74
C THR A 34 -7.52 -3.96 -13.13
N ASP A 35 -8.12 -3.08 -12.34
CA ASP A 35 -8.14 -1.65 -12.60
C ASP A 35 -6.79 -0.99 -12.29
N ALA A 36 -6.04 -1.54 -11.34
CA ALA A 36 -4.69 -1.12 -11.00
C ALA A 36 -3.89 -2.26 -10.37
N ILE A 37 -2.57 -2.09 -10.34
CA ILE A 37 -1.65 -2.93 -9.58
C ILE A 37 -0.99 -2.07 -8.51
N GLU A 38 -1.12 -2.52 -7.27
CA GLU A 38 -0.42 -1.95 -6.12
C GLU A 38 0.80 -2.80 -5.80
N ILE A 39 1.98 -2.17 -5.84
CA ILE A 39 3.26 -2.85 -5.61
C ILE A 39 3.72 -2.50 -4.20
N GLY A 40 3.66 -3.46 -3.30
CA GLY A 40 4.03 -3.28 -1.90
C GLY A 40 4.06 -4.59 -1.13
N GLY A 41 4.74 -4.58 -0.01
CA GLY A 41 4.86 -5.70 0.91
C GLY A 41 5.42 -5.22 2.24
N THR A 42 5.43 -6.07 3.27
CA THR A 42 5.77 -5.66 4.63
C THR A 42 7.25 -5.90 4.97
N LEU A 43 7.80 -7.04 4.58
CA LEU A 43 9.12 -7.50 4.99
C LEU A 43 10.06 -7.66 3.78
N ASP A 44 11.35 -7.50 4.02
CA ASP A 44 12.43 -7.77 3.05
C ASP A 44 12.31 -7.05 1.70
N ILE A 45 11.58 -5.94 1.66
CA ILE A 45 11.43 -5.11 0.47
C ILE A 45 12.72 -4.31 0.26
N THR A 46 13.21 -4.32 -0.98
CA THR A 46 14.35 -3.53 -1.43
C THR A 46 14.01 -2.77 -2.71
N THR A 47 14.75 -1.69 -2.97
CA THR A 47 14.60 -0.92 -4.21
C THR A 47 14.79 -1.78 -5.46
N ASP A 48 15.73 -2.73 -5.45
CA ASP A 48 15.97 -3.64 -6.57
C ASP A 48 14.78 -4.58 -6.81
N LYS A 49 14.18 -5.13 -5.75
CA LYS A 49 12.98 -5.96 -5.84
C LYS A 49 11.80 -5.16 -6.38
N MET A 50 11.61 -3.95 -5.85
CA MET A 50 10.58 -3.02 -6.30
C MET A 50 10.75 -2.69 -7.79
N GLN A 51 11.95 -2.29 -8.20
CA GLN A 51 12.24 -1.95 -9.59
C GLN A 51 12.00 -3.12 -10.55
N ARG A 52 12.34 -4.33 -10.14
CA ARG A 52 12.08 -5.55 -10.92
C ARG A 52 10.59 -5.72 -11.23
N VAL A 53 9.72 -5.51 -10.25
CA VAL A 53 8.27 -5.63 -10.44
C VAL A 53 7.75 -4.51 -11.35
N VAL A 54 8.17 -3.27 -11.10
CA VAL A 54 7.79 -2.13 -11.95
C VAL A 54 8.23 -2.36 -13.40
N ASP A 55 9.46 -2.82 -13.63
CA ASP A 55 9.98 -3.11 -14.99
C ASP A 55 9.19 -4.22 -15.69
N ALA A 56 8.71 -5.20 -14.94
CA ALA A 56 7.92 -6.29 -15.49
C ALA A 56 6.50 -5.83 -15.83
N CYS A 57 5.82 -5.14 -14.90
CA CYS A 57 4.43 -4.72 -15.05
C CYS A 57 4.25 -3.55 -16.01
N SER A 58 5.21 -2.61 -16.10
CA SER A 58 5.15 -1.43 -16.99
C SER A 58 5.11 -1.74 -18.49
N ARG A 59 5.20 -3.01 -18.88
CA ARG A 59 5.04 -3.46 -20.27
C ARG A 59 3.58 -3.63 -20.67
N TYR A 60 2.68 -3.52 -19.71
CA TYR A 60 1.25 -3.72 -19.86
C TYR A 60 0.52 -2.40 -19.63
N ASP A 61 -0.64 -2.28 -20.22
CA ASP A 61 -1.52 -1.11 -20.09
C ASP A 61 -2.42 -1.27 -18.85
N VAL A 62 -1.79 -1.16 -17.68
CA VAL A 62 -2.45 -1.20 -16.38
C VAL A 62 -1.79 -0.18 -15.46
N PRO A 63 -2.53 0.66 -14.74
CA PRO A 63 -1.97 1.61 -13.80
C PRO A 63 -1.15 0.94 -12.69
N LEU A 64 0.01 1.51 -12.37
CA LEU A 64 0.93 0.99 -11.37
C LEU A 64 1.10 1.99 -10.24
N TYR A 65 0.84 1.54 -9.02
CA TYR A 65 1.05 2.31 -7.80
C TYR A 65 2.05 1.63 -6.89
N GLN A 66 2.91 2.40 -6.25
CA GLN A 66 3.73 1.88 -5.18
C GLN A 66 3.06 2.13 -3.84
N GLU A 67 2.94 1.09 -3.00
CA GLU A 67 2.68 1.18 -1.58
C GLU A 67 4.01 1.06 -0.83
N PRO A 68 4.57 2.17 -0.30
CA PRO A 68 5.85 2.12 0.38
C PRO A 68 5.73 1.46 1.74
N SER A 69 6.46 0.38 1.98
CA SER A 69 6.52 -0.31 3.28
C SER A 69 7.44 0.37 4.29
N ASN A 70 8.42 1.11 3.81
CA ASN A 70 9.29 1.95 4.63
C ASN A 70 9.92 3.07 3.79
N PRO A 71 10.44 4.12 4.42
CA PRO A 71 10.97 5.29 3.72
C PRO A 71 12.13 5.01 2.76
N GLY A 72 12.95 3.99 3.00
CA GLY A 72 14.14 3.72 2.20
C GLY A 72 13.90 2.91 0.93
N VAL A 73 12.66 2.49 0.63
CA VAL A 73 12.35 1.64 -0.53
C VAL A 73 11.47 2.32 -1.57
N VAL A 74 11.21 3.59 -1.41
CA VAL A 74 10.51 4.37 -2.43
C VAL A 74 11.39 4.49 -3.67
N ILE A 75 10.80 4.26 -4.83
CA ILE A 75 11.48 4.45 -6.11
C ILE A 75 10.82 5.60 -6.88
N GLU A 76 11.62 6.53 -7.38
CA GLU A 76 11.16 7.53 -8.32
C GLU A 76 11.15 6.91 -9.72
N SER A 77 9.97 6.82 -10.33
CA SER A 77 9.82 6.26 -11.67
C SER A 77 8.65 6.90 -12.41
N ASP A 78 8.91 7.31 -13.65
CA ASP A 78 7.87 7.78 -14.56
C ASP A 78 6.92 6.65 -15.01
N ARG A 79 7.24 5.40 -14.65
CA ARG A 79 6.42 4.22 -14.95
C ARG A 79 5.37 3.93 -13.87
N LEU A 80 5.47 4.63 -12.73
CA LEU A 80 4.45 4.59 -11.68
C LEU A 80 3.45 5.71 -11.93
N ASP A 81 2.18 5.41 -11.79
CA ASP A 81 1.10 6.40 -11.83
C ASP A 81 1.01 7.17 -10.51
N GLY A 82 1.46 6.57 -9.41
CA GLY A 82 1.51 7.25 -8.11
C GLY A 82 1.95 6.38 -6.95
N TYR A 83 1.71 6.93 -5.77
CA TYR A 83 2.03 6.32 -4.49
C TYR A 83 0.79 6.27 -3.61
N LEU A 84 0.47 5.09 -3.08
CA LEU A 84 -0.55 4.87 -2.07
C LEU A 84 0.15 4.66 -0.73
N VAL A 85 0.13 5.67 0.12
CA VAL A 85 0.98 5.71 1.32
C VAL A 85 0.19 5.31 2.56
N PRO A 86 0.50 4.16 3.18
CA PRO A 86 -0.27 3.66 4.29
C PRO A 86 -0.09 4.52 5.54
N THR A 87 -1.20 4.76 6.23
CA THR A 87 -1.27 5.35 7.56
C THR A 87 -2.00 4.37 8.47
N VAL A 88 -1.29 3.66 9.34
CA VAL A 88 -1.88 2.58 10.14
C VAL A 88 -2.56 3.14 11.38
N PHE A 89 -3.90 3.25 11.33
CA PHE A 89 -4.68 3.96 12.33
C PHE A 89 -4.81 3.22 13.66
N ASN A 90 -4.79 1.90 13.64
CA ASN A 90 -4.86 1.06 14.85
C ASN A 90 -3.51 0.51 15.30
N ALA A 91 -2.38 1.10 14.83
CA ALA A 91 -1.05 0.78 15.32
C ALA A 91 -0.84 1.30 16.75
N ASP A 92 -0.03 0.60 17.56
CA ASP A 92 0.32 1.02 18.92
C ASP A 92 1.21 2.28 18.93
N SER A 93 2.00 2.49 17.88
CA SER A 93 2.94 3.60 17.78
C SER A 93 2.50 4.66 16.77
N SER A 94 2.58 5.94 17.20
CA SER A 94 2.43 7.09 16.30
C SER A 94 3.46 7.14 15.17
N PHE A 95 4.51 6.33 15.24
CA PHE A 95 5.46 6.18 14.14
C PHE A 95 4.74 5.74 12.84
N TRP A 96 3.80 4.82 12.93
CA TRP A 96 3.04 4.31 11.79
C TRP A 96 1.92 5.23 11.30
N VAL A 97 1.64 6.28 12.08
CA VAL A 97 0.66 7.31 11.70
C VAL A 97 1.32 8.52 11.03
N THR A 98 2.46 8.98 11.55
CA THR A 98 3.14 10.18 11.04
C THR A 98 4.67 10.08 11.02
N GLY A 99 5.26 9.22 11.84
CA GLY A 99 6.72 9.12 12.00
C GLY A 99 7.41 8.60 10.73
N ALA A 100 6.88 7.55 10.12
CA ALA A 100 7.41 6.99 8.88
C ALA A 100 7.32 8.00 7.72
N HIS A 101 6.19 8.73 7.62
CA HIS A 101 6.00 9.77 6.62
C HIS A 101 7.01 10.92 6.78
N LYS A 102 7.25 11.33 8.01
CA LYS A 102 8.29 12.34 8.31
C LYS A 102 9.69 11.86 7.86
N GLU A 103 10.04 10.61 8.14
CA GLU A 103 11.34 10.06 7.72
C GLU A 103 11.43 9.96 6.19
N TRP A 104 10.35 9.58 5.51
CA TRP A 104 10.30 9.56 4.05
C TRP A 104 10.61 10.94 3.47
N VAL A 105 9.87 11.97 3.90
CA VAL A 105 10.11 13.36 3.46
C VAL A 105 11.55 13.81 3.75
N ARG A 106 12.14 13.36 4.85
CA ARG A 106 13.51 13.70 5.23
C ARG A 106 14.56 13.03 4.36
N ILE A 107 14.32 11.79 3.91
CA ILE A 107 15.28 10.99 3.14
C ILE A 107 15.20 11.36 1.67
N ASP A 108 14.01 11.36 1.11
CA ASP A 108 13.79 11.49 -0.34
C ASP A 108 13.58 12.94 -0.77
N GLY A 109 13.49 13.87 0.19
CA GLY A 109 13.30 15.30 -0.10
C GLY A 109 11.85 15.60 -0.52
N PRO A 110 11.64 16.60 -1.38
CA PRO A 110 10.29 16.95 -1.82
C PRO A 110 9.69 15.82 -2.64
N LEU A 111 8.59 15.27 -2.12
CA LEU A 111 7.80 14.25 -2.79
C LEU A 111 7.02 14.85 -3.96
N ASP A 112 6.70 14.02 -4.94
CA ASP A 112 5.69 14.35 -5.93
C ASP A 112 4.30 14.27 -5.28
N TRP A 113 3.90 15.37 -4.63
CA TRP A 113 2.64 15.45 -3.90
C TRP A 113 1.41 15.26 -4.81
N ASP A 114 1.52 15.60 -6.10
CA ASP A 114 0.42 15.46 -7.05
C ASP A 114 0.15 13.99 -7.40
N ARG A 115 1.15 13.11 -7.19
CA ARG A 115 1.05 11.67 -7.39
C ARG A 115 1.03 10.86 -6.07
N THR A 116 0.97 11.54 -4.93
CA THR A 116 1.00 10.91 -3.60
C THR A 116 -0.36 11.00 -2.94
N THR A 117 -0.93 9.86 -2.58
CA THR A 117 -2.17 9.76 -1.83
C THR A 117 -1.96 8.91 -0.59
N THR A 118 -2.52 9.34 0.53
CA THR A 118 -2.50 8.53 1.74
C THR A 118 -3.73 7.63 1.81
N GLU A 119 -3.53 6.42 2.31
CA GLU A 119 -4.60 5.48 2.61
C GLU A 119 -4.66 5.17 4.10
N ALA A 120 -5.87 5.17 4.65
CA ALA A 120 -6.11 4.77 6.02
C ALA A 120 -6.06 3.25 6.11
N TYR A 121 -5.03 2.74 6.75
CA TYR A 121 -4.82 1.31 6.91
C TYR A 121 -5.36 0.87 8.27
N ILE A 122 -6.28 -0.09 8.28
CA ILE A 122 -6.85 -0.69 9.49
C ILE A 122 -6.57 -2.19 9.44
N VAL A 123 -5.73 -2.67 10.33
CA VAL A 123 -5.26 -4.05 10.37
C VAL A 123 -6.16 -4.87 11.28
N LEU A 124 -6.82 -5.89 10.74
CA LEU A 124 -7.73 -6.76 11.48
C LEU A 124 -7.26 -8.22 11.54
N ASN A 125 -6.30 -8.60 10.68
CA ASN A 125 -5.74 -9.94 10.73
C ASN A 125 -4.54 -10.01 11.68
N PRO A 126 -4.64 -10.71 12.83
CA PRO A 126 -3.55 -10.81 13.78
C PRO A 126 -2.34 -11.62 13.26
N GLU A 127 -2.52 -12.42 12.20
CA GLU A 127 -1.45 -13.22 11.59
C GLU A 127 -0.73 -12.49 10.45
N ALA A 128 -1.19 -11.31 10.07
CA ALA A 128 -0.54 -10.51 9.06
C ALA A 128 0.80 -9.94 9.55
N SER A 129 1.83 -9.96 8.69
CA SER A 129 3.14 -9.39 9.03
C SER A 129 3.06 -7.90 9.42
N VAL A 130 2.12 -7.16 8.86
CA VAL A 130 1.87 -5.76 9.23
C VAL A 130 1.32 -5.63 10.64
N ALA A 131 0.51 -6.60 11.12
CA ALA A 131 0.01 -6.60 12.50
C ALA A 131 1.16 -6.73 13.51
N GLU A 132 2.07 -7.68 13.26
CA GLU A 132 3.26 -7.87 14.08
C GLU A 132 4.19 -6.65 14.04
N LEU A 133 4.46 -6.13 12.83
CA LEU A 133 5.38 -5.00 12.64
C LEU A 133 4.89 -3.72 13.30
N THR A 134 3.57 -3.46 13.27
CA THR A 134 2.98 -2.21 13.77
C THR A 134 2.40 -2.34 15.17
N GLU A 135 2.42 -3.56 15.75
CA GLU A 135 1.77 -3.90 17.00
C GLU A 135 0.30 -3.42 17.01
N ALA A 136 -0.38 -3.62 15.87
CA ALA A 136 -1.73 -3.15 15.67
C ALA A 136 -2.72 -3.87 16.60
N ASP A 137 -3.65 -3.11 17.18
CA ASP A 137 -4.80 -3.68 17.89
C ASP A 137 -5.78 -4.23 16.87
N THR A 138 -5.70 -5.54 16.62
CA THR A 138 -6.51 -6.25 15.62
C THR A 138 -7.90 -6.66 16.12
N GLU A 139 -8.16 -6.55 17.45
CA GLU A 139 -9.45 -6.89 18.07
C GLU A 139 -10.42 -5.70 17.99
N GLN A 140 -10.81 -5.31 16.78
CA GLN A 140 -11.71 -4.19 16.55
C GLN A 140 -13.13 -4.66 16.25
N ALA A 141 -14.13 -4.07 16.93
CA ALA A 141 -15.53 -4.24 16.54
C ALA A 141 -15.84 -3.43 15.26
N ALA A 142 -16.92 -3.77 14.58
CA ALA A 142 -17.32 -3.07 13.35
C ALA A 142 -17.53 -1.55 13.58
N ASP A 143 -18.04 -1.16 14.76
CA ASP A 143 -18.23 0.25 15.11
C ASP A 143 -16.89 0.99 15.33
N ASP A 144 -15.86 0.29 15.80
CA ASP A 144 -14.50 0.86 15.94
C ASP A 144 -13.87 1.08 14.58
N VAL A 145 -13.97 0.10 13.68
CA VAL A 145 -13.50 0.22 12.27
C VAL A 145 -14.19 1.39 11.58
N ALA A 146 -15.51 1.51 11.70
CA ALA A 146 -16.27 2.63 11.16
C ALA A 146 -15.83 3.98 11.75
N SER A 147 -15.47 3.99 13.04
CA SER A 147 -14.97 5.19 13.72
C SER A 147 -13.59 5.60 13.21
N PHE A 148 -12.67 4.65 13.02
CA PHE A 148 -11.37 4.92 12.37
C PHE A 148 -11.54 5.47 10.95
N ALA A 149 -12.42 4.88 10.15
CA ALA A 149 -12.71 5.37 8.81
C ALA A 149 -13.23 6.82 8.82
N ALA A 150 -14.16 7.12 9.76
CA ALA A 150 -14.67 8.47 9.89
C ALA A 150 -13.59 9.48 10.35
N VAL A 151 -12.69 9.09 11.24
CA VAL A 151 -11.53 9.92 11.63
C VAL A 151 -10.60 10.15 10.46
N ALA A 152 -10.27 9.11 9.71
CA ALA A 152 -9.41 9.19 8.53
C ALA A 152 -9.99 10.16 7.50
N GLU A 153 -11.26 10.01 7.13
CA GLU A 153 -11.93 10.89 6.19
C GLU A 153 -12.03 12.34 6.71
N ARG A 154 -12.57 12.52 7.93
CA ARG A 154 -12.99 13.83 8.41
C ARG A 154 -11.87 14.65 9.03
N MET A 155 -10.90 14.02 9.67
CA MET A 155 -9.83 14.71 10.38
C MET A 155 -8.53 14.72 9.58
N PHE A 156 -8.27 13.68 8.77
CA PHE A 156 -7.04 13.53 8.02
C PHE A 156 -7.22 13.75 6.52
N GLY A 157 -8.46 13.81 6.02
CA GLY A 157 -8.77 14.06 4.61
C GLY A 157 -8.39 12.90 3.69
N GLN A 158 -8.32 11.69 4.23
CA GLN A 158 -7.98 10.51 3.45
C GLN A 158 -9.20 10.01 2.68
N GLU A 159 -8.99 9.66 1.40
CA GLU A 159 -10.05 9.24 0.50
C GLU A 159 -10.12 7.71 0.36
N ILE A 160 -9.06 7.01 0.76
CA ILE A 160 -8.95 5.55 0.68
C ILE A 160 -8.94 4.98 2.10
N ILE A 161 -9.80 4.00 2.33
CA ILE A 161 -9.81 3.19 3.55
C ILE A 161 -9.44 1.76 3.16
N TYR A 162 -8.28 1.32 3.61
CA TYR A 162 -7.81 -0.04 3.39
C TYR A 162 -8.04 -0.87 4.66
N ILE A 163 -8.82 -1.94 4.55
CA ILE A 163 -9.07 -2.87 5.66
C ILE A 163 -8.31 -4.16 5.37
N GLU A 164 -7.23 -4.37 6.10
CA GLU A 164 -6.45 -5.60 6.03
C GLU A 164 -7.13 -6.66 6.90
N TYR A 165 -7.80 -7.63 6.27
CA TYR A 165 -8.62 -8.63 6.96
C TYR A 165 -8.09 -10.05 6.82
N SER A 166 -7.70 -10.46 5.63
CA SER A 166 -7.30 -11.85 5.36
C SER A 166 -5.79 -12.04 5.23
N GLY A 167 -5.04 -11.02 4.83
CA GLY A 167 -3.62 -11.12 4.57
C GLY A 167 -3.25 -12.20 3.54
N THR A 168 -1.95 -12.40 3.33
CA THR A 168 -1.42 -13.37 2.35
C THR A 168 -1.56 -14.83 2.80
N PHE A 169 -1.81 -15.07 4.06
CA PHE A 169 -1.87 -16.39 4.68
C PHE A 169 -3.27 -16.74 5.20
N GLY A 170 -4.29 -16.00 4.77
CA GLY A 170 -5.66 -16.39 5.02
C GLY A 170 -5.93 -17.72 4.31
N ASP A 171 -6.20 -18.77 5.08
CA ASP A 171 -6.70 -20.06 4.59
C ASP A 171 -8.12 -19.89 4.03
#